data_156c69d941b187afc8b29c3fc8ec3c9f
#
_entry.id   156c69d941b187afc8b29c3fc8ec3c9f
#
_cell.length_a   1.000
_cell.length_b   1.000
_cell.length_c   1.000
_cell.angle_alpha   90.00
_cell.angle_beta   90.00
_cell.angle_gamma   90.00
#
_symmetry.space_group_name_H-M   'P 1'
#
loop_
_entity.id
_entity.type
_entity.pdbx_description
1 polymer ?
#
loop_
_entity_poly.entity_id
_entity_poly.type
_entity_poly.pdbx_seq_one_letter_code
_entity_poly.pdbx_strand_id
1 'polypeptide(L)'
;MIKDLVQDESVLSTPCEPATAEDAPVAQDLVDTLASIDDAVCLAANQIGVTKAVIAYQDDDGNAHVMYNPKILMALGGAKVEESCLTHEGPVRVTRFAKIKVSFDELVDGALKPRRRDYVGWTAQMIQHMVDHCKGKLV
;
A
#
# COMPACT_ATOMS: atom_id res chain seq x y z
N MET A 1 -5.39 -15.99 -2.98
CA MET A 1 -6.87 -16.03 -3.11
C MET A 1 -7.42 -14.63 -3.31
N ILE A 2 -8.29 -14.46 -4.26
CA ILE A 2 -8.95 -13.17 -4.50
C ILE A 2 -9.92 -12.88 -3.36
N LYS A 3 -9.84 -11.66 -2.80
CA LYS A 3 -10.69 -11.21 -1.70
C LYS A 3 -11.57 -10.06 -2.13
N ASP A 4 -12.73 -9.91 -1.48
CA ASP A 4 -13.59 -8.77 -1.68
C ASP A 4 -13.00 -7.52 -1.01
N LEU A 5 -13.21 -6.36 -1.65
CA LEU A 5 -12.80 -5.08 -1.07
C LEU A 5 -13.75 -4.67 0.05
N VAL A 6 -13.18 -4.16 1.12
CA VAL A 6 -13.91 -3.67 2.29
C VAL A 6 -14.27 -2.20 2.10
N GLN A 7 -15.52 -1.84 2.40
CA GLN A 7 -16.00 -0.45 2.39
C GLN A 7 -16.23 0.10 3.81
N ASP A 8 -16.07 -0.74 4.83
CA ASP A 8 -16.33 -0.40 6.22
C ASP A 8 -15.26 0.58 6.74
N GLU A 9 -15.66 1.82 7.02
CA GLU A 9 -14.78 2.86 7.53
C GLU A 9 -14.16 2.49 8.89
N SER A 10 -14.82 1.67 9.70
CA SER A 10 -14.25 1.23 10.98
C SER A 10 -13.00 0.38 10.79
N VAL A 11 -12.95 -0.43 9.74
CA VAL A 11 -11.76 -1.21 9.35
C VAL A 11 -10.72 -0.30 8.72
N LEU A 12 -11.13 0.53 7.75
CA LEU A 12 -10.23 1.38 6.97
C LEU A 12 -9.61 2.52 7.80
N SER A 13 -10.24 2.91 8.90
CA SER A 13 -9.72 3.94 9.81
C SER A 13 -8.91 3.37 10.97
N THR A 14 -8.75 2.05 11.04
CA THR A 14 -7.94 1.40 12.06
C THR A 14 -6.48 1.34 11.63
N PRO A 15 -5.54 1.94 12.41
CA PRO A 15 -4.12 1.80 12.11
C PRO A 15 -3.70 0.33 12.08
N CYS A 16 -2.89 -0.04 11.09
CA CYS A 16 -2.45 -1.42 10.93
C CYS A 16 -1.37 -1.79 11.95
N GLU A 17 -1.44 -3.03 12.44
CA GLU A 17 -0.39 -3.60 13.28
C GLU A 17 0.82 -4.01 12.43
N PRO A 18 2.02 -4.10 13.03
CA PRO A 18 3.19 -4.62 12.33
C PRO A 18 2.94 -6.00 11.72
N ALA A 19 3.42 -6.19 10.51
CA ALA A 19 3.35 -7.47 9.81
C ALA A 19 4.61 -8.31 10.09
N THR A 20 4.46 -9.61 10.01
CA THR A 20 5.56 -10.59 10.16
C THR A 20 5.60 -11.50 8.93
N ALA A 21 6.58 -12.40 8.87
CA ALA A 21 6.65 -13.42 7.82
C ALA A 21 5.42 -14.33 7.80
N GLU A 22 4.70 -14.45 8.92
CA GLU A 22 3.46 -15.23 9.00
C GLU A 22 2.32 -14.60 8.18
N ASP A 23 2.45 -13.33 7.80
CA ASP A 23 1.48 -12.63 6.96
C ASP A 23 1.71 -12.86 5.45
N ALA A 24 2.61 -13.76 5.06
CA ALA A 24 2.82 -14.11 3.66
C ALA A 24 1.54 -14.51 2.91
N PRO A 25 0.59 -15.25 3.50
CA PRO A 25 -0.69 -15.53 2.85
C PRO A 25 -1.50 -14.25 2.57
N VAL A 26 -1.44 -13.26 3.45
CA VAL A 26 -2.10 -11.96 3.23
C VAL A 26 -1.46 -11.24 2.03
N ALA A 27 -0.15 -11.25 1.92
CA ALA A 27 0.57 -10.66 0.78
C ALA A 27 0.17 -11.34 -0.53
N GLN A 28 0.04 -12.67 -0.55
CA GLN A 28 -0.39 -13.40 -1.73
C GLN A 28 -1.85 -13.05 -2.10
N ASP A 29 -2.72 -12.92 -1.12
CA ASP A 29 -4.10 -12.51 -1.34
C ASP A 29 -4.18 -11.10 -1.92
N LEU A 30 -3.30 -10.18 -1.49
CA LEU A 30 -3.20 -8.84 -2.07
C LEU A 30 -2.80 -8.89 -3.54
N VAL A 31 -1.79 -9.67 -3.88
CA VAL A 31 -1.32 -9.81 -5.26
C VAL A 31 -2.42 -10.40 -6.15
N ASP A 32 -3.08 -11.46 -5.68
CA ASP A 32 -4.17 -12.11 -6.41
C ASP A 32 -5.36 -11.17 -6.62
N THR A 33 -5.74 -10.43 -5.58
CA THR A 33 -6.86 -9.48 -5.65
C THR A 33 -6.53 -8.31 -6.57
N LEU A 34 -5.32 -7.77 -6.47
CA LEU A 34 -4.86 -6.67 -7.31
C LEU A 34 -4.90 -7.06 -8.80
N ALA A 35 -4.44 -8.26 -9.12
CA ALA A 35 -4.45 -8.77 -10.49
C ALA A 35 -5.87 -8.99 -11.04
N SER A 36 -6.86 -9.20 -10.17
CA SER A 36 -8.24 -9.48 -10.56
C SER A 36 -9.07 -8.23 -10.86
N ILE A 37 -8.59 -7.05 -10.48
CA ILE A 37 -9.33 -5.79 -10.64
C ILE A 37 -8.71 -4.99 -11.78
N ASP A 38 -9.50 -4.73 -12.82
CA ASP A 38 -9.08 -3.86 -13.93
C ASP A 38 -8.83 -2.45 -13.40
N ASP A 39 -7.79 -1.80 -13.92
CA ASP A 39 -7.38 -0.44 -13.56
C ASP A 39 -6.89 -0.26 -12.13
N ALA A 40 -6.80 -1.33 -11.34
CA ALA A 40 -6.19 -1.27 -10.02
C ALA A 40 -4.67 -1.41 -10.13
N VAL A 41 -3.93 -0.55 -9.40
CA VAL A 41 -2.47 -0.50 -9.45
C VAL A 41 -1.81 -0.67 -8.09
N CYS A 42 -2.57 -0.53 -7.01
CA CYS A 42 -2.07 -0.72 -5.64
C CYS A 42 -3.20 -1.12 -4.69
N LEU A 43 -2.83 -1.80 -3.61
CA LEU A 43 -3.79 -2.32 -2.64
C LEU A 43 -3.10 -2.52 -1.28
N ALA A 44 -3.77 -2.11 -0.20
CA ALA A 44 -3.30 -2.33 1.17
C ALA A 44 -4.12 -3.43 1.85
N ALA A 45 -3.52 -4.10 2.83
CA ALA A 45 -4.16 -5.23 3.51
C ALA A 45 -5.49 -4.88 4.18
N ASN A 46 -5.62 -3.66 4.74
CA ASN A 46 -6.89 -3.26 5.35
C ASN A 46 -8.03 -3.15 4.33
N GLN A 47 -7.72 -2.92 3.06
CA GLN A 47 -8.74 -2.89 2.00
C GLN A 47 -9.32 -4.28 1.67
N ILE A 48 -8.66 -5.34 2.12
CA ILE A 48 -9.21 -6.71 2.07
C ILE A 48 -9.56 -7.25 3.47
N GLY A 49 -9.68 -6.35 4.45
CA GLY A 49 -10.17 -6.67 5.79
C GLY A 49 -9.12 -7.13 6.79
N VAL A 50 -7.84 -7.01 6.47
CA VAL A 50 -6.74 -7.43 7.36
C VAL A 50 -5.95 -6.20 7.81
N THR A 51 -5.98 -5.91 9.13
CA THR A 51 -5.33 -4.73 9.69
C THR A 51 -3.85 -4.98 10.01
N LYS A 52 -3.10 -5.39 8.98
CA LYS A 52 -1.66 -5.62 9.02
C LYS A 52 -0.97 -4.70 8.00
N ALA A 53 0.23 -4.25 8.33
CA ALA A 53 0.98 -3.31 7.48
C ALA A 53 1.66 -4.03 6.32
N VAL A 54 0.84 -4.45 5.35
CA VAL A 54 1.29 -5.07 4.09
C VAL A 54 0.63 -4.32 2.95
N ILE A 55 1.42 -3.95 1.95
CA ILE A 55 0.91 -3.30 0.74
C ILE A 55 1.44 -4.00 -0.50
N ALA A 56 0.71 -3.86 -1.61
CA ALA A 56 1.15 -4.31 -2.92
C ALA A 56 0.92 -3.20 -3.94
N TYR A 57 1.81 -3.09 -4.92
CA TYR A 57 1.66 -2.17 -6.04
C TYR A 57 2.23 -2.80 -7.31
N GLN A 58 1.79 -2.32 -8.47
CA GLN A 58 2.32 -2.73 -9.76
C GLN A 58 3.28 -1.67 -10.29
N ASP A 59 4.41 -2.12 -10.84
CA ASP A 59 5.34 -1.24 -11.52
C ASP A 59 4.88 -0.97 -12.97
N ASP A 60 5.66 -0.18 -13.72
CA ASP A 60 5.32 0.21 -15.10
C ASP A 60 5.26 -0.99 -16.05
N ASP A 61 5.91 -2.10 -15.70
CA ASP A 61 5.91 -3.34 -16.48
C ASP A 61 4.77 -4.28 -16.08
N GLY A 62 3.94 -3.88 -15.11
CA GLY A 62 2.83 -4.68 -14.60
C GLY A 62 3.23 -5.75 -13.58
N ASN A 63 4.46 -5.72 -13.09
CA ASN A 63 4.93 -6.65 -12.06
C ASN A 63 4.49 -6.18 -10.68
N ALA A 64 3.97 -7.11 -9.87
CA ALA A 64 3.55 -6.82 -8.51
C ALA A 64 4.75 -6.80 -7.56
N HIS A 65 4.75 -5.82 -6.67
CA HIS A 65 5.72 -5.68 -5.58
C HIS A 65 4.98 -5.65 -4.25
N VAL A 66 5.54 -6.26 -3.23
CA VAL A 66 4.98 -6.30 -1.88
C VAL A 66 5.95 -5.64 -0.92
N MET A 67 5.42 -4.80 -0.04
CA MET A 67 6.17 -4.21 1.07
C MET A 67 5.52 -4.59 2.39
N TYR A 68 6.32 -5.08 3.34
CA TYR A 68 5.90 -5.30 4.72
C TYR A 68 6.40 -4.11 5.56
N ASN A 69 5.54 -3.57 6.41
CA ASN A 69 5.89 -2.49 7.33
C ASN A 69 6.50 -1.25 6.62
N PRO A 70 5.85 -0.73 5.57
CA PRO A 70 6.40 0.42 4.86
C PRO A 70 6.35 1.67 5.72
N LYS A 71 7.44 2.45 5.70
CA LYS A 71 7.54 3.72 6.42
C LYS A 71 8.28 4.73 5.58
N ILE A 72 7.72 5.92 5.44
CA ILE A 72 8.35 7.01 4.72
C ILE A 72 9.33 7.71 5.64
N LEU A 73 10.61 7.68 5.26
CA LEU A 73 11.71 8.28 6.04
C LEU A 73 11.98 9.72 5.62
N MET A 74 11.77 10.04 4.33
CA MET A 74 12.03 11.36 3.76
C MET A 74 11.06 11.59 2.61
N ALA A 75 10.62 12.84 2.45
CA ALA A 75 9.71 13.24 1.37
C ALA A 75 10.08 14.65 0.89
N LEU A 76 10.21 14.83 -0.42
CA LEU A 76 10.61 16.08 -1.06
C LEU A 76 9.68 16.41 -2.23
N GLY A 77 9.43 17.69 -2.45
CA GLY A 77 8.64 18.16 -3.58
C GLY A 77 7.13 17.96 -3.39
N GLY A 78 6.59 18.46 -2.28
CA GLY A 78 5.16 18.34 -1.97
C GLY A 78 4.27 19.17 -2.88
N ALA A 79 3.14 18.60 -3.32
CA ALA A 79 2.10 19.27 -4.08
C ALA A 79 0.74 18.68 -3.74
N LYS A 80 -0.32 19.48 -3.89
CA LYS A 80 -1.69 19.00 -3.73
C LYS A 80 -2.13 18.27 -5.00
N VAL A 81 -2.69 17.07 -4.82
CA VAL A 81 -3.23 16.26 -5.91
C VAL A 81 -4.59 15.72 -5.50
N GLU A 82 -5.40 15.35 -6.49
CA GLU A 82 -6.63 14.59 -6.26
C GLU A 82 -6.37 13.12 -6.56
N GLU A 83 -6.80 12.26 -5.67
CA GLU A 83 -6.65 10.81 -5.79
C GLU A 83 -8.00 10.13 -5.66
N SER A 84 -8.19 9.06 -6.43
CA SER A 84 -9.32 8.16 -6.31
C SER A 84 -8.85 6.83 -5.72
N CYS A 85 -9.69 6.21 -4.92
CA CYS A 85 -9.39 4.94 -4.27
C CYS A 85 -10.55 3.97 -4.45
N LEU A 86 -10.24 2.68 -4.57
CA LEU A 86 -11.24 1.62 -4.73
C LEU A 86 -12.21 1.50 -3.54
N THR A 87 -11.78 1.94 -2.37
CA THR A 87 -12.54 1.81 -1.12
C THR A 87 -13.02 3.14 -0.55
N HIS A 88 -12.88 4.23 -1.30
CA HIS A 88 -13.33 5.56 -0.90
C HIS A 88 -14.27 6.14 -1.95
N GLU A 89 -15.41 6.65 -1.52
CA GLU A 89 -16.37 7.29 -2.42
C GLU A 89 -15.90 8.70 -2.77
N GLY A 90 -15.71 8.94 -4.07
CA GLY A 90 -15.26 10.22 -4.59
C GLY A 90 -13.76 10.50 -4.43
N PRO A 91 -13.26 11.55 -5.10
CA PRO A 91 -11.84 11.91 -5.02
C PRO A 91 -11.49 12.56 -3.68
N VAL A 92 -10.24 12.40 -3.26
CA VAL A 92 -9.68 13.02 -2.07
C VAL A 92 -8.51 13.90 -2.47
N ARG A 93 -8.47 15.12 -1.93
CA ARG A 93 -7.36 16.03 -2.14
C ARG A 93 -6.32 15.86 -1.04
N VAL A 94 -5.10 15.49 -1.42
CA VAL A 94 -4.00 15.18 -0.51
C VAL A 94 -2.71 15.84 -0.97
N THR A 95 -1.74 15.96 -0.04
CA THR A 95 -0.39 16.33 -0.39
C THR A 95 0.40 15.07 -0.71
N ARG A 96 1.04 15.06 -1.89
CA ARG A 96 1.95 13.98 -2.29
C ARG A 96 3.30 14.57 -2.66
N PHE A 97 4.34 13.81 -2.40
CA PHE A 97 5.73 14.23 -2.62
C PHE A 97 6.28 13.55 -3.86
N ALA A 98 7.02 14.30 -4.66
CA ALA A 98 7.59 13.81 -5.93
C ALA A 98 8.67 12.76 -5.72
N LYS A 99 9.39 12.83 -4.60
CA LYS A 99 10.45 11.87 -4.24
C LYS A 99 10.33 11.50 -2.77
N ILE A 100 10.42 10.19 -2.49
CA ILE A 100 10.38 9.66 -1.13
C ILE A 100 11.49 8.64 -0.92
N LYS A 101 11.92 8.51 0.32
CA LYS A 101 12.74 7.38 0.79
C LYS A 101 11.88 6.53 1.70
N VAL A 102 11.83 5.24 1.45
CA VAL A 102 10.98 4.28 2.18
C VAL A 102 11.84 3.22 2.83
N SER A 103 11.59 2.95 4.11
CA SER A 103 12.04 1.72 4.75
C SER A 103 10.90 0.71 4.71
N PHE A 104 11.20 -0.53 4.43
CA PHE A 104 10.23 -1.61 4.42
C PHE A 104 10.94 -2.94 4.61
N ASP A 105 10.18 -3.98 4.85
CA ASP A 105 10.69 -5.33 4.89
C ASP A 105 10.27 -6.07 3.62
N GLU A 106 11.16 -6.89 3.11
CA GLU A 106 10.93 -7.77 1.95
C GLU A 106 11.02 -9.21 2.42
N LEU A 107 10.07 -10.04 2.01
CA LEU A 107 10.09 -11.47 2.34
C LEU A 107 11.08 -12.17 1.41
N VAL A 108 12.15 -12.75 1.98
CA VAL A 108 13.18 -13.48 1.26
C VAL A 108 13.43 -14.80 1.99
N ASP A 109 13.19 -15.91 1.29
CA ASP A 109 13.41 -17.27 1.83
C ASP A 109 12.72 -17.50 3.19
N GLY A 110 11.48 -17.00 3.32
CA GLY A 110 10.66 -17.18 4.53
C GLY A 110 10.99 -16.24 5.68
N ALA A 111 11.88 -15.25 5.49
CA ALA A 111 12.23 -14.28 6.51
C ALA A 111 12.11 -12.86 5.98
N LEU A 112 11.71 -11.93 6.84
CA LEU A 112 11.67 -10.51 6.49
C LEU A 112 13.07 -9.92 6.56
N LYS A 113 13.47 -9.23 5.47
CA LYS A 113 14.75 -8.53 5.36
C LYS A 113 14.51 -7.03 5.22
N PRO A 114 15.16 -6.18 6.03
CA PRO A 114 14.98 -4.74 5.94
C PRO A 114 15.57 -4.17 4.64
N ARG A 115 14.84 -3.23 4.03
CA ARG A 115 15.24 -2.53 2.81
C ARG A 115 15.02 -1.04 2.98
N ARG A 116 15.81 -0.24 2.25
CA ARG A 116 15.60 1.19 2.10
C ARG A 116 15.79 1.53 0.64
N ARG A 117 14.80 2.19 0.05
CA ARG A 117 14.85 2.58 -1.37
C ARG A 117 14.22 3.94 -1.58
N ASP A 118 14.69 4.64 -2.61
CA ASP A 118 14.10 5.86 -3.10
C ASP A 118 13.11 5.57 -4.21
N TYR A 119 12.01 6.31 -4.23
CA TYR A 119 10.99 6.23 -5.27
C TYR A 119 10.61 7.63 -5.73
N VAL A 120 10.25 7.76 -7.00
CA VAL A 120 9.87 9.03 -7.61
C VAL A 120 8.57 8.88 -8.41
N GLY A 121 7.90 10.00 -8.69
CA GLY A 121 6.77 10.05 -9.61
C GLY A 121 5.58 9.21 -9.17
N TRP A 122 4.98 8.50 -10.11
CA TRP A 122 3.76 7.72 -9.87
C TRP A 122 3.96 6.61 -8.85
N THR A 123 5.09 5.89 -8.90
CA THR A 123 5.40 4.85 -7.90
C THR A 123 5.46 5.44 -6.49
N ALA A 124 6.11 6.60 -6.33
CA ALA A 124 6.15 7.30 -5.05
C ALA A 124 4.74 7.68 -4.58
N GLN A 125 3.88 8.14 -5.49
CA GLN A 125 2.50 8.50 -5.17
C GLN A 125 1.69 7.31 -4.68
N MET A 126 1.78 6.16 -5.37
CA MET A 126 1.09 4.92 -4.97
C MET A 126 1.51 4.47 -3.57
N ILE A 127 2.82 4.46 -3.30
CA ILE A 127 3.35 4.02 -2.01
C ILE A 127 2.86 4.93 -0.88
N GLN A 128 2.86 6.25 -1.09
CA GLN A 128 2.36 7.22 -0.11
C GLN A 128 0.88 6.98 0.21
N HIS A 129 0.06 6.73 -0.82
CA HIS A 129 -1.36 6.43 -0.64
C HIS A 129 -1.55 5.16 0.19
N MET A 130 -0.77 4.11 -0.09
CA MET A 130 -0.84 2.85 0.64
C MET A 130 -0.35 2.98 2.08
N VAL A 131 0.70 3.77 2.32
CA VAL A 131 1.17 4.05 3.68
C VAL A 131 0.08 4.78 4.48
N ASP A 132 -0.66 5.69 3.85
CA ASP A 132 -1.80 6.34 4.50
C ASP A 132 -2.87 5.33 4.91
N HIS A 133 -3.17 4.35 4.07
CA HIS A 133 -4.08 3.25 4.45
C HIS A 133 -3.56 2.50 5.69
N CYS A 134 -2.26 2.22 5.75
CA CYS A 134 -1.66 1.54 6.90
C CYS A 134 -1.77 2.36 8.19
N LYS A 135 -1.85 3.68 8.08
CA LYS A 135 -2.05 4.58 9.23
C LYS A 135 -3.51 4.74 9.64
N GLY A 136 -4.43 4.12 8.91
CA GLY A 136 -5.85 4.25 9.14
C GLY A 136 -6.44 5.55 8.61
N LYS A 137 -5.81 6.19 7.62
CA LYS A 137 -6.36 7.36 6.96
C LYS A 137 -7.35 6.96 5.88
N LEU A 138 -8.48 7.65 5.83
CA LEU A 138 -9.49 7.47 4.80
C LEU A 138 -9.13 8.31 3.56
N VAL A 139 -8.44 7.71 2.62
CA VAL A 139 -7.94 8.38 1.40
C VAL A 139 -8.39 7.71 0.12
#